data_7f38845f0a3ffe5a8beb99b984f3ee7f
#
_entry.id   7f38845f0a3ffe5a8beb99b984f3ee7f
#
_cell.length_a   1.000
_cell.length_b   1.000
_cell.length_c   1.000
_cell.angle_alpha   90.00
_cell.angle_beta   90.00
_cell.angle_gamma   90.00
#
_symmetry.space_group_name_H-M   'P 1'
#
loop_
_entity.id
_entity.type
_entity.pdbx_description
1 polymer ?
#
loop_
_entity_poly.entity_id
_entity_poly.type
_entity_poly.pdbx_seq_one_letter_code
_entity_poly.pdbx_strand_id
1 'polypeptide(L)'
;MYEINKIYIEYLRMCVDKAHTDADRWIKILQCINRYEGSIRKEIFEELVIKCKEMNDEEKIRVKNKIRYEIFRNRYFVDEDWGMSEEILCEYECRMNEIIVDEKIYDFLYIFSHKYDFPLLNPIPNSKEGTDIHDKNYILREKEIKARLKEFNEKGYSIDRLIQLAVQEKYEIVGEVFAQFYCNGSFNEKVLCSLIKNDEEGKSVYDYVSYIYRNGIIDLRKVVEQVKSISENKNLLTNLISLEIIDDCENALIASEDEDIKKMYWSKSVRLKISDKAEHRVFVWAIRECQKYGSFHTYLEFLYEIKDKISVQELYKATLEISDIKNNVVNSMTDYYLKGIFDILQKYFIEDDKKCTELATLEWFFRELLEWENMKCMQKIMKDDPTFYASLVSIIYKMDGCEAVDEAKRKLADKVYSWFNEAKFCPTEKNGKVTYENLKRWIEKFRNLLTSQKQEKLFGNLIGCLLAYSPIGEDGYSPCEAVRMIIEEYYTDSLKTSYVMEEENKRGIHIVDAGKSELILCQRYKENAEVLQEQYPYTAEIYFEISDNYKCESKYERKCAEDEW
;
A
#
# COMPACT_ATOMS: atom_id res chain seq x y z
N MET A 1 4.67 24.70 -41.67
CA MET A 1 4.74 25.44 -40.39
C MET A 1 3.88 26.72 -40.36
N TYR A 2 3.98 27.61 -41.38
CA TYR A 2 3.21 28.86 -41.42
C TYR A 2 1.68 28.69 -41.47
N GLU A 3 1.15 27.75 -42.26
CA GLU A 3 -0.29 27.46 -42.33
C GLU A 3 -0.84 26.84 -41.04
N ILE A 4 -0.04 25.99 -40.37
CA ILE A 4 -0.43 25.37 -39.10
C ILE A 4 -0.57 26.45 -38.01
N ASN A 5 0.36 27.40 -37.94
CA ASN A 5 0.28 28.51 -36.99
C ASN A 5 -0.97 29.39 -37.23
N LYS A 6 -1.38 29.63 -38.47
CA LYS A 6 -2.58 30.39 -38.79
C LYS A 6 -3.86 29.71 -38.28
N ILE A 7 -3.97 28.39 -38.47
CA ILE A 7 -5.12 27.61 -37.98
C ILE A 7 -5.20 27.65 -36.46
N TYR A 8 -4.05 27.54 -35.77
CA TYR A 8 -4.02 27.63 -34.30
C TYR A 8 -4.42 29.02 -33.79
N ILE A 9 -4.00 30.08 -34.46
CA ILE A 9 -4.38 31.48 -34.11
C ILE A 9 -5.89 31.67 -34.30
N GLU A 10 -6.45 31.21 -35.42
CA GLU A 10 -7.90 31.31 -35.67
C GLU A 10 -8.69 30.52 -34.62
N TYR A 11 -8.22 29.30 -34.27
CA TYR A 11 -8.84 28.51 -33.22
C TYR A 11 -8.78 29.19 -31.84
N LEU A 12 -7.65 29.81 -31.51
CA LEU A 12 -7.50 30.55 -30.24
C LEU A 12 -8.45 31.74 -30.19
N ARG A 13 -8.57 32.52 -31.28
CA ARG A 13 -9.55 33.61 -31.35
C ARG A 13 -10.99 33.13 -31.19
N MET A 14 -11.34 31.99 -31.79
CA MET A 14 -12.65 31.35 -31.54
C MET A 14 -12.85 30.95 -30.07
N CYS A 15 -11.80 30.52 -29.38
CA CYS A 15 -11.84 30.21 -27.95
C CYS A 15 -12.05 31.50 -27.13
N VAL A 16 -11.36 32.58 -27.47
CA VAL A 16 -11.52 33.91 -26.85
C VAL A 16 -12.95 34.43 -27.03
N ASP A 17 -13.47 34.40 -28.26
CA ASP A 17 -14.85 34.83 -28.57
C ASP A 17 -15.89 34.04 -27.77
N LYS A 18 -15.64 32.74 -27.54
CA LYS A 18 -16.54 31.86 -26.78
C LYS A 18 -16.34 31.91 -25.25
N ALA A 19 -15.25 32.52 -24.80
CA ALA A 19 -14.96 32.56 -23.36
C ALA A 19 -15.91 33.52 -22.63
N HIS A 20 -16.33 34.62 -23.27
CA HIS A 20 -17.18 35.64 -22.66
C HIS A 20 -16.70 36.02 -21.25
N THR A 21 -17.53 35.84 -20.23
CA THR A 21 -17.22 36.07 -18.80
C THR A 21 -16.88 34.78 -18.02
N ASP A 22 -16.69 33.66 -18.71
CA ASP A 22 -16.40 32.36 -18.09
C ASP A 22 -14.92 32.28 -17.69
N ALA A 23 -14.65 32.39 -16.40
CA ALA A 23 -13.30 32.34 -15.82
C ALA A 23 -12.55 31.04 -16.14
N ASP A 24 -13.21 29.86 -16.16
CA ASP A 24 -12.56 28.58 -16.46
C ASP A 24 -12.04 28.51 -17.88
N ARG A 25 -12.77 29.07 -18.82
CA ARG A 25 -12.33 29.18 -20.22
C ARG A 25 -11.12 30.11 -20.36
N TRP A 26 -11.14 31.25 -19.68
CA TRP A 26 -10.02 32.18 -19.69
C TRP A 26 -8.77 31.56 -19.02
N ILE A 27 -8.91 30.84 -17.96
CA ILE A 27 -7.81 30.09 -17.31
C ILE A 27 -7.17 29.09 -18.28
N LYS A 28 -7.96 28.37 -19.09
CA LYS A 28 -7.44 27.47 -20.12
C LYS A 28 -6.74 28.22 -21.26
N ILE A 29 -7.27 29.37 -21.69
CA ILE A 29 -6.63 30.23 -22.69
C ILE A 29 -5.28 30.70 -22.17
N LEU A 30 -5.19 31.18 -20.94
CA LEU A 30 -3.94 31.63 -20.31
C LEU A 30 -2.88 30.51 -20.21
N GLN A 31 -3.25 29.28 -20.05
CA GLN A 31 -2.33 28.12 -20.04
C GLN A 31 -1.68 27.90 -21.42
N CYS A 32 -2.33 28.30 -22.50
CA CYS A 32 -1.88 28.09 -23.88
C CYS A 32 -1.23 29.32 -24.51
N ILE A 33 -1.44 30.51 -23.93
CA ILE A 33 -1.11 31.79 -24.55
C ILE A 33 0.39 31.99 -24.79
N ASN A 34 1.24 31.32 -24.01
CA ASN A 34 2.70 31.41 -24.09
C ASN A 34 3.28 30.89 -25.42
N ARG A 35 2.48 30.13 -26.17
CA ARG A 35 2.88 29.54 -27.47
C ARG A 35 2.74 30.50 -28.66
N TYR A 36 2.23 31.73 -28.42
CA TYR A 36 1.88 32.67 -29.47
C TYR A 36 2.76 33.91 -29.43
N GLU A 37 2.84 34.61 -30.58
CA GLU A 37 3.60 35.84 -30.72
C GLU A 37 3.11 36.96 -29.80
N GLY A 38 3.99 37.90 -29.43
CA GLY A 38 3.71 38.98 -28.49
C GLY A 38 2.52 39.86 -28.86
N SER A 39 2.31 40.14 -30.16
CA SER A 39 1.16 40.92 -30.65
C SER A 39 -0.18 40.24 -30.37
N ILE A 40 -0.25 38.94 -30.58
CA ILE A 40 -1.47 38.16 -30.35
C ILE A 40 -1.76 38.04 -28.84
N ARG A 41 -0.72 37.83 -28.05
CA ARG A 41 -0.87 37.81 -26.59
C ARG A 41 -1.42 39.10 -26.04
N LYS A 42 -0.89 40.23 -26.52
CA LYS A 42 -1.37 41.55 -26.13
C LYS A 42 -2.86 41.76 -26.47
N GLU A 43 -3.28 41.40 -27.69
CA GLU A 43 -4.69 41.43 -28.13
C GLU A 43 -5.60 40.61 -27.17
N ILE A 44 -5.18 39.39 -26.82
CA ILE A 44 -5.94 38.52 -25.95
C ILE A 44 -6.00 39.07 -24.51
N PHE A 45 -4.90 39.63 -24.00
CA PHE A 45 -4.92 40.26 -22.68
C PHE A 45 -5.78 41.51 -22.62
N GLU A 46 -5.81 42.31 -23.66
CA GLU A 46 -6.70 43.47 -23.75
C GLU A 46 -8.17 43.03 -23.71
N GLU A 47 -8.51 41.99 -24.48
CA GLU A 47 -9.87 41.42 -24.45
C GLU A 47 -10.22 40.83 -23.07
N LEU A 48 -9.28 40.10 -22.45
CA LEU A 48 -9.48 39.54 -21.10
C LEU A 48 -9.79 40.64 -20.08
N VAL A 49 -9.01 41.75 -20.07
CA VAL A 49 -9.23 42.86 -19.13
C VAL A 49 -10.60 43.52 -19.37
N ILE A 50 -11.04 43.63 -20.64
CA ILE A 50 -12.36 44.14 -20.98
C ILE A 50 -13.43 43.20 -20.42
N LYS A 51 -13.31 41.89 -20.64
CA LYS A 51 -14.27 40.90 -20.16
C LYS A 51 -14.30 40.77 -18.63
N CYS A 52 -13.14 40.92 -17.97
CA CYS A 52 -13.08 40.95 -16.52
C CYS A 52 -13.95 42.04 -15.87
N LYS A 53 -14.21 43.16 -16.58
CA LYS A 53 -15.10 44.22 -16.06
C LYS A 53 -16.55 43.74 -15.90
N GLU A 54 -16.95 42.75 -16.68
CA GLU A 54 -18.30 42.15 -16.67
C GLU A 54 -18.42 40.93 -15.73
N MET A 55 -17.29 40.38 -15.25
CA MET A 55 -17.22 39.25 -14.33
C MET A 55 -17.60 39.68 -12.90
N ASN A 56 -18.08 38.73 -12.10
CA ASN A 56 -18.18 38.92 -10.64
C ASN A 56 -16.80 38.81 -9.97
N ASP A 57 -16.67 39.18 -8.70
CA ASP A 57 -15.39 39.24 -7.99
C ASP A 57 -14.73 37.87 -7.83
N GLU A 58 -15.51 36.80 -7.68
CA GLU A 58 -15.02 35.42 -7.63
C GLU A 58 -14.31 35.04 -8.96
N GLU A 59 -14.96 35.29 -10.07
CA GLU A 59 -14.39 35.03 -11.41
C GLU A 59 -13.16 35.88 -11.66
N LYS A 60 -13.22 37.18 -11.34
CA LYS A 60 -12.08 38.11 -11.46
C LYS A 60 -10.85 37.61 -10.70
N ILE A 61 -11.02 37.19 -9.45
CA ILE A 61 -9.90 36.74 -8.61
C ILE A 61 -9.31 35.42 -9.09
N ARG A 62 -10.12 34.51 -9.59
CA ARG A 62 -9.63 33.24 -10.17
C ARG A 62 -8.73 33.50 -11.38
N VAL A 63 -9.12 34.39 -12.29
CA VAL A 63 -8.31 34.80 -13.43
C VAL A 63 -7.04 35.51 -12.97
N LYS A 64 -7.15 36.46 -12.05
CA LYS A 64 -6.03 37.22 -11.47
C LYS A 64 -4.98 36.33 -10.81
N ASN A 65 -5.42 35.37 -10.01
CA ASN A 65 -4.55 34.39 -9.36
C ASN A 65 -3.89 33.45 -10.38
N LYS A 66 -4.57 33.12 -11.48
CA LYS A 66 -3.94 32.36 -12.57
C LYS A 66 -2.83 33.12 -13.25
N ILE A 67 -3.03 34.40 -13.56
CA ILE A 67 -1.99 35.27 -14.13
C ILE A 67 -0.79 35.36 -13.15
N ARG A 68 -1.07 35.58 -11.86
CA ARG A 68 -0.05 35.61 -10.81
C ARG A 68 0.77 34.33 -10.73
N TYR A 69 0.10 33.18 -10.83
CA TYR A 69 0.74 31.87 -10.84
C TYR A 69 1.62 31.66 -12.08
N GLU A 70 1.19 32.10 -13.27
CA GLU A 70 2.00 32.02 -14.49
C GLU A 70 3.25 32.91 -14.40
N ILE A 71 3.14 34.11 -13.82
CA ILE A 71 4.30 34.97 -13.54
C ILE A 71 5.29 34.26 -12.61
N PHE A 72 4.79 33.74 -11.47
CA PHE A 72 5.59 32.96 -10.52
C PHE A 72 6.31 31.80 -11.20
N ARG A 73 5.58 30.97 -11.92
CA ARG A 73 6.11 29.77 -12.56
C ARG A 73 7.24 30.10 -13.54
N ASN A 74 7.06 31.11 -14.36
CA ASN A 74 8.07 31.50 -15.34
C ASN A 74 9.31 32.14 -14.68
N ARG A 75 9.15 32.97 -13.66
CA ARG A 75 10.28 33.56 -12.92
C ARG A 75 11.01 32.52 -12.05
N TYR A 76 10.30 31.48 -11.61
CA TYR A 76 10.90 30.41 -10.83
C TYR A 76 11.68 29.41 -11.70
N PHE A 77 11.14 29.01 -12.85
CA PHE A 77 11.74 28.07 -13.81
C PHE A 77 12.39 28.82 -15.01
N VAL A 78 13.28 29.73 -14.73
CA VAL A 78 13.86 30.65 -15.73
C VAL A 78 14.69 29.95 -16.83
N ASP A 79 15.27 28.78 -16.52
CA ASP A 79 16.13 28.00 -17.44
C ASP A 79 15.37 27.01 -18.33
N GLU A 80 14.05 26.99 -18.28
CA GLU A 80 13.24 26.07 -19.07
C GLU A 80 12.90 26.63 -20.45
N ASP A 81 12.89 25.79 -21.47
CA ASP A 81 12.67 26.19 -22.89
C ASP A 81 11.29 26.84 -23.15
N TRP A 82 10.33 26.63 -22.23
CA TRP A 82 8.99 27.26 -22.30
C TRP A 82 8.89 28.58 -21.55
N GLY A 83 9.99 29.04 -20.95
CA GLY A 83 10.04 30.28 -20.18
C GLY A 83 9.73 31.52 -21.01
N MET A 84 9.07 32.50 -20.40
CA MET A 84 8.78 33.80 -20.98
C MET A 84 9.88 34.81 -20.65
N SER A 85 10.10 35.78 -21.57
CA SER A 85 11.01 36.91 -21.27
C SER A 85 10.44 37.79 -20.15
N GLU A 86 11.32 38.46 -19.40
CA GLU A 86 10.91 39.35 -18.32
C GLU A 86 10.01 40.50 -18.82
N GLU A 87 10.20 40.95 -20.06
CA GLU A 87 9.31 41.98 -20.68
C GLU A 87 7.86 41.51 -20.73
N ILE A 88 7.65 40.25 -21.11
CA ILE A 88 6.32 39.64 -21.17
C ILE A 88 5.74 39.45 -19.75
N LEU A 89 6.57 39.05 -18.82
CA LEU A 89 6.14 38.85 -17.42
C LEU A 89 5.75 40.18 -16.76
N CYS A 90 6.48 41.27 -17.07
CA CYS A 90 6.10 42.62 -16.66
C CYS A 90 4.77 43.08 -17.29
N GLU A 91 4.52 42.72 -18.57
CA GLU A 91 3.22 42.98 -19.19
C GLU A 91 2.09 42.23 -18.49
N TYR A 92 2.31 40.93 -18.15
CA TYR A 92 1.36 40.14 -17.39
C TYR A 92 1.05 40.78 -16.03
N GLU A 93 2.06 41.27 -15.33
CA GLU A 93 1.93 41.93 -14.04
C GLU A 93 1.13 43.24 -14.16
N CYS A 94 1.39 44.06 -15.19
CA CYS A 94 0.62 45.25 -15.48
C CYS A 94 -0.86 44.92 -15.72
N ARG A 95 -1.16 43.96 -16.60
CA ARG A 95 -2.54 43.53 -16.90
C ARG A 95 -3.27 42.94 -15.72
N MET A 96 -2.57 42.14 -14.91
CA MET A 96 -3.11 41.60 -13.64
C MET A 96 -3.56 42.75 -12.72
N ASN A 97 -2.80 43.82 -12.64
CA ASN A 97 -3.13 44.97 -11.79
C ASN A 97 -4.29 45.83 -12.35
N GLU A 98 -4.60 45.75 -13.63
CA GLU A 98 -5.78 46.39 -14.24
C GLU A 98 -7.10 45.64 -13.86
N ILE A 99 -7.03 44.36 -13.45
CA ILE A 99 -8.19 43.60 -13.00
C ILE A 99 -8.53 44.02 -11.57
N ILE A 100 -9.59 44.83 -11.44
CA ILE A 100 -10.03 45.40 -10.17
C ILE A 100 -11.21 44.58 -9.64
N VAL A 101 -11.09 44.08 -8.43
CA VAL A 101 -12.19 43.47 -7.68
C VAL A 101 -12.89 44.57 -6.87
N ASP A 102 -14.22 44.47 -6.74
CA ASP A 102 -15.05 45.45 -6.02
C ASP A 102 -14.88 45.25 -4.52
N GLU A 103 -14.98 44.01 -4.05
CA GLU A 103 -14.72 43.64 -2.66
C GLU A 103 -13.22 43.35 -2.46
N LYS A 104 -12.46 44.33 -2.00
CA LYS A 104 -10.99 44.26 -1.87
C LYS A 104 -10.43 43.13 -1.02
N ILE A 105 -11.26 42.46 -0.24
CA ILE A 105 -10.87 41.30 0.58
C ILE A 105 -10.47 40.10 -0.29
N TYR A 106 -11.00 39.96 -1.51
CA TYR A 106 -10.60 38.92 -2.46
C TYR A 106 -9.11 38.98 -2.83
N ASP A 107 -8.51 40.17 -2.85
CA ASP A 107 -7.07 40.34 -3.16
C ASP A 107 -6.14 39.67 -2.13
N PHE A 108 -6.66 39.18 -1.01
CA PHE A 108 -5.89 38.47 0.01
C PHE A 108 -5.95 36.93 -0.14
N LEU A 109 -6.85 36.40 -0.95
CA LEU A 109 -7.10 34.94 -0.99
C LEU A 109 -5.89 34.11 -1.43
N TYR A 110 -5.01 34.64 -2.28
CA TYR A 110 -3.82 33.91 -2.74
C TYR A 110 -2.86 33.51 -1.61
N ILE A 111 -2.95 34.14 -0.42
CA ILE A 111 -2.11 33.75 0.72
C ILE A 111 -2.40 32.34 1.22
N PHE A 112 -3.57 31.77 0.89
CA PHE A 112 -3.97 30.41 1.21
C PHE A 112 -3.55 29.38 0.14
N SER A 113 -2.78 29.76 -0.86
CA SER A 113 -2.22 28.84 -1.84
C SER A 113 -1.22 27.87 -1.20
N HIS A 114 -1.19 26.64 -1.69
CA HIS A 114 -0.28 25.61 -1.18
C HIS A 114 1.19 26.05 -1.25
N LYS A 115 2.00 25.63 -0.31
CA LYS A 115 3.40 26.09 -0.16
C LYS A 115 4.28 25.91 -1.40
N TYR A 116 4.01 24.86 -2.20
CA TYR A 116 4.78 24.59 -3.43
C TYR A 116 4.27 25.37 -4.66
N ASP A 117 3.03 25.85 -4.59
CA ASP A 117 2.37 26.60 -5.66
C ASP A 117 2.10 28.06 -5.26
N PHE A 118 2.74 28.53 -4.18
CA PHE A 118 2.53 29.89 -3.68
C PHE A 118 3.07 30.92 -4.68
N PRO A 119 2.21 31.79 -5.22
CA PRO A 119 2.56 32.62 -6.37
C PRO A 119 3.31 33.90 -5.98
N LEU A 120 4.57 33.78 -5.55
CA LEU A 120 5.46 34.91 -5.35
C LEU A 120 5.66 35.65 -6.67
N LEU A 121 5.51 36.97 -6.67
CA LEU A 121 5.81 37.76 -7.88
C LEU A 121 7.31 37.81 -8.18
N ASN A 122 8.15 37.79 -7.14
CA ASN A 122 9.61 37.81 -7.27
C ASN A 122 10.24 36.61 -6.54
N PRO A 123 10.09 35.38 -7.06
CA PRO A 123 10.74 34.22 -6.50
C PRO A 123 12.25 34.22 -6.76
N ILE A 124 13.01 33.50 -5.96
CA ILE A 124 14.39 33.16 -6.31
C ILE A 124 14.34 32.05 -7.36
N PRO A 125 14.97 32.24 -8.54
CA PRO A 125 14.93 31.26 -9.61
C PRO A 125 15.52 29.92 -9.21
N ASN A 126 14.93 28.83 -9.69
CA ASN A 126 15.43 27.47 -9.51
C ASN A 126 16.56 27.21 -10.52
N SER A 127 17.76 27.73 -10.25
CA SER A 127 18.96 27.42 -11.03
C SER A 127 19.52 26.06 -10.61
N LYS A 128 20.15 25.32 -11.54
CA LYS A 128 20.68 23.95 -11.33
C LYS A 128 21.76 23.81 -10.23
N GLU A 129 22.13 24.88 -9.58
CA GLU A 129 23.15 24.93 -8.54
C GLU A 129 22.55 25.32 -7.18
N GLY A 130 22.17 24.32 -6.37
CA GLY A 130 21.99 24.48 -4.93
C GLY A 130 20.69 23.95 -4.33
N THR A 131 20.82 23.15 -3.29
CA THR A 131 19.73 22.52 -2.49
C THR A 131 18.95 23.50 -1.60
N ASP A 132 19.33 24.78 -1.56
CA ASP A 132 18.86 25.78 -0.58
C ASP A 132 17.80 26.78 -1.15
N ILE A 133 17.39 26.59 -2.40
CA ILE A 133 16.48 27.54 -3.10
C ILE A 133 15.05 27.41 -2.58
N HIS A 134 14.63 26.18 -2.28
CA HIS A 134 13.29 25.92 -1.72
C HIS A 134 13.12 26.61 -0.36
N ASP A 135 14.12 26.53 0.51
CA ASP A 135 14.08 27.15 1.84
C ASP A 135 14.05 28.67 1.76
N LYS A 136 14.80 29.25 0.82
CA LYS A 136 14.79 30.71 0.60
C LYS A 136 13.45 31.22 0.08
N ASN A 137 12.84 30.53 -0.87
CA ASN A 137 11.49 30.87 -1.36
C ASN A 137 10.42 30.65 -0.28
N TYR A 138 10.58 29.64 0.56
CA TYR A 138 9.70 29.45 1.72
C TYR A 138 9.77 30.65 2.68
N ILE A 139 10.94 31.17 2.97
CA ILE A 139 11.13 32.39 3.80
C ILE A 139 10.47 33.62 3.14
N LEU A 140 10.59 33.76 1.81
CA LEU A 140 9.92 34.86 1.08
C LEU A 140 8.40 34.73 1.14
N ARG A 141 7.85 33.51 1.00
CA ARG A 141 6.42 33.22 1.17
C ARG A 141 5.93 33.63 2.56
N GLU A 142 6.65 33.25 3.61
CA GLU A 142 6.28 33.63 4.98
C GLU A 142 6.25 35.14 5.18
N LYS A 143 7.25 35.85 4.66
CA LYS A 143 7.30 37.33 4.72
C LYS A 143 6.12 37.96 3.99
N GLU A 144 5.78 37.45 2.79
CA GLU A 144 4.65 37.94 2.01
C GLU A 144 3.32 37.72 2.76
N ILE A 145 3.08 36.51 3.28
CA ILE A 145 1.86 36.20 4.05
C ILE A 145 1.74 37.13 5.26
N LYS A 146 2.83 37.30 6.04
CA LYS A 146 2.83 38.20 7.22
C LYS A 146 2.55 39.65 6.83
N ALA A 147 3.16 40.15 5.75
CA ALA A 147 2.94 41.51 5.26
C ALA A 147 1.49 41.73 4.82
N ARG A 148 0.90 40.76 4.10
CA ARG A 148 -0.49 40.84 3.64
C ARG A 148 -1.49 40.72 4.79
N LEU A 149 -1.27 39.85 5.76
CA LEU A 149 -2.13 39.77 6.96
C LEU A 149 -2.03 41.02 7.84
N LYS A 150 -0.86 41.66 7.91
CA LYS A 150 -0.71 42.97 8.56
C LYS A 150 -1.52 44.04 7.85
N GLU A 151 -1.41 44.16 6.53
CA GLU A 151 -2.21 45.07 5.70
C GLU A 151 -3.72 44.80 5.88
N PHE A 152 -4.13 43.52 5.89
CA PHE A 152 -5.50 43.10 6.14
C PHE A 152 -6.04 43.66 7.46
N ASN A 153 -5.27 43.53 8.53
CA ASN A 153 -5.64 44.04 9.86
C ASN A 153 -5.68 45.58 9.88
N GLU A 154 -4.71 46.25 9.26
CA GLU A 154 -4.65 47.73 9.20
C GLU A 154 -5.86 48.31 8.43
N LYS A 155 -6.38 47.60 7.42
CA LYS A 155 -7.60 47.98 6.70
C LYS A 155 -8.89 47.65 7.46
N GLY A 156 -8.83 46.91 8.56
CA GLY A 156 -9.99 46.56 9.38
C GLY A 156 -10.97 45.61 8.73
N TYR A 157 -10.51 44.74 7.79
CA TYR A 157 -11.37 43.76 7.14
C TYR A 157 -11.82 42.64 8.10
N SER A 158 -12.99 42.06 7.80
CA SER A 158 -13.57 40.98 8.62
C SER A 158 -12.83 39.65 8.42
N ILE A 159 -12.31 39.08 9.51
CA ILE A 159 -11.71 37.73 9.53
C ILE A 159 -12.73 36.68 9.10
N ASP A 160 -13.97 36.78 9.61
CA ASP A 160 -15.05 35.85 9.28
C ASP A 160 -15.32 35.83 7.77
N ARG A 161 -15.33 37.02 7.14
CA ARG A 161 -15.51 37.12 5.69
C ARG A 161 -14.32 36.52 4.92
N LEU A 162 -13.08 36.75 5.37
CA LEU A 162 -11.89 36.18 4.72
C LEU A 162 -11.88 34.65 4.81
N ILE A 163 -12.20 34.10 5.97
CA ILE A 163 -12.31 32.65 6.16
C ILE A 163 -13.42 32.08 5.27
N GLN A 164 -14.60 32.72 5.28
CA GLN A 164 -15.72 32.31 4.45
C GLN A 164 -15.32 32.21 2.98
N LEU A 165 -14.72 33.25 2.43
CA LEU A 165 -14.29 33.27 1.03
C LEU A 165 -13.20 32.23 0.74
N ALA A 166 -12.21 32.08 1.63
CA ALA A 166 -11.14 31.13 1.44
C ALA A 166 -11.63 29.67 1.44
N VAL A 167 -12.62 29.35 2.29
CA VAL A 167 -13.24 28.03 2.33
C VAL A 167 -14.15 27.80 1.12
N GLN A 168 -14.95 28.78 0.72
CA GLN A 168 -15.80 28.72 -0.47
C GLN A 168 -14.98 28.46 -1.75
N GLU A 169 -13.84 29.12 -1.89
CA GLU A 169 -12.88 28.95 -2.99
C GLU A 169 -12.01 27.69 -2.85
N LYS A 170 -12.27 26.85 -1.83
CA LYS A 170 -11.61 25.55 -1.59
C LYS A 170 -10.08 25.63 -1.43
N TYR A 171 -9.57 26.69 -0.83
CA TYR A 171 -8.16 26.74 -0.46
C TYR A 171 -7.84 25.70 0.62
N GLU A 172 -6.71 25.00 0.46
CA GLU A 172 -6.39 23.81 1.25
C GLU A 172 -5.80 24.11 2.62
N ILE A 173 -5.08 25.23 2.78
CA ILE A 173 -4.26 25.53 3.97
C ILE A 173 -4.79 26.69 4.82
N VAL A 174 -6.09 26.94 4.77
CA VAL A 174 -6.71 28.08 5.50
C VAL A 174 -6.41 28.02 6.99
N GLY A 175 -6.64 26.87 7.62
CA GLY A 175 -6.40 26.68 9.05
C GLY A 175 -4.93 26.87 9.44
N GLU A 176 -4.00 26.31 8.63
CA GLU A 176 -2.55 26.45 8.86
C GLU A 176 -2.11 27.92 8.81
N VAL A 177 -2.53 28.67 7.78
CA VAL A 177 -2.19 30.08 7.62
C VAL A 177 -2.68 30.92 8.80
N PHE A 178 -3.90 30.69 9.25
CA PHE A 178 -4.42 31.39 10.43
C PHE A 178 -3.65 31.02 11.71
N ALA A 179 -3.36 29.73 11.91
CA ALA A 179 -2.62 29.27 13.09
C ALA A 179 -1.20 29.84 13.13
N GLN A 180 -0.47 29.73 12.02
CA GLN A 180 0.95 30.05 11.96
C GLN A 180 1.20 31.56 11.86
N PHE A 181 0.49 32.26 10.97
CA PHE A 181 0.85 33.62 10.60
C PHE A 181 -0.07 34.68 11.21
N TYR A 182 -1.38 34.42 11.29
CA TYR A 182 -2.32 35.37 11.88
C TYR A 182 -2.27 35.34 13.42
N CYS A 183 -2.32 34.14 14.00
CA CYS A 183 -2.30 33.94 15.46
C CYS A 183 -0.87 33.81 16.01
N ASN A 184 0.16 33.81 15.19
CA ASN A 184 1.56 33.59 15.56
C ASN A 184 1.76 32.33 16.43
N GLY A 185 1.07 31.25 16.10
CA GLY A 185 1.07 30.01 16.85
C GLY A 185 0.23 30.03 18.14
N SER A 186 -0.42 31.13 18.48
CA SER A 186 -1.27 31.24 19.69
C SER A 186 -2.71 30.82 19.38
N PHE A 187 -3.40 30.29 20.38
CA PHE A 187 -4.82 29.97 20.25
C PHE A 187 -5.69 31.25 20.23
N ASN A 188 -6.61 31.31 19.27
CA ASN A 188 -7.57 32.38 19.11
C ASN A 188 -8.98 31.83 18.92
N GLU A 189 -9.81 31.98 19.93
CA GLU A 189 -11.17 31.45 19.97
C GLU A 189 -12.05 32.02 18.87
N LYS A 190 -11.91 33.32 18.52
CA LYS A 190 -12.70 33.94 17.43
C LYS A 190 -12.38 33.30 16.07
N VAL A 191 -11.11 33.00 15.82
CA VAL A 191 -10.68 32.31 14.59
C VAL A 191 -11.26 30.89 14.56
N LEU A 192 -11.15 30.15 15.67
CA LEU A 192 -11.72 28.81 15.77
C LEU A 192 -13.23 28.81 15.51
N CYS A 193 -13.98 29.68 16.16
CA CYS A 193 -15.44 29.78 15.95
C CYS A 193 -15.80 30.14 14.49
N SER A 194 -15.04 31.03 13.86
CA SER A 194 -15.26 31.38 12.46
C SER A 194 -14.94 30.22 11.52
N LEU A 195 -13.85 29.47 11.76
CA LEU A 195 -13.54 28.26 10.99
C LEU A 195 -14.65 27.20 11.12
N ILE A 196 -15.12 26.93 12.36
CA ILE A 196 -16.21 25.95 12.58
C ILE A 196 -17.48 26.36 11.84
N LYS A 197 -17.81 27.65 11.82
CA LYS A 197 -19.01 28.18 11.20
C LYS A 197 -18.99 28.07 9.66
N ASN A 198 -17.82 28.27 9.06
CA ASN A 198 -17.69 28.40 7.60
C ASN A 198 -17.16 27.12 6.92
N ASP A 199 -16.59 26.16 7.66
CA ASP A 199 -16.01 24.91 7.12
C ASP A 199 -16.83 23.69 7.58
N GLU A 200 -17.83 23.31 6.77
CA GLU A 200 -18.70 22.17 7.06
C GLU A 200 -17.93 20.84 7.08
N GLU A 201 -16.85 20.69 6.28
CA GLU A 201 -16.02 19.48 6.25
C GLU A 201 -15.08 19.40 7.47
N GLY A 202 -14.75 20.54 8.09
CA GLY A 202 -13.90 20.63 9.26
C GLY A 202 -12.40 20.50 9.00
N LYS A 203 -11.96 20.53 7.72
CA LYS A 203 -10.55 20.42 7.35
C LYS A 203 -9.72 21.59 7.89
N SER A 204 -10.18 22.82 7.68
CA SER A 204 -9.49 24.02 8.14
C SER A 204 -9.45 24.11 9.66
N VAL A 205 -10.50 23.62 10.34
CA VAL A 205 -10.53 23.51 11.81
C VAL A 205 -9.47 22.52 12.29
N TYR A 206 -9.39 21.35 11.66
CA TYR A 206 -8.40 20.33 11.98
C TYR A 206 -6.97 20.86 11.80
N ASP A 207 -6.69 21.50 10.67
CA ASP A 207 -5.36 22.05 10.36
C ASP A 207 -4.96 23.13 11.37
N TYR A 208 -5.90 24.02 11.72
CA TYR A 208 -5.70 25.05 12.73
C TYR A 208 -5.36 24.46 14.11
N VAL A 209 -6.20 23.54 14.59
CA VAL A 209 -6.03 22.92 15.92
C VAL A 209 -4.78 22.05 15.95
N SER A 210 -4.53 21.26 14.89
CA SER A 210 -3.36 20.40 14.76
C SER A 210 -2.05 21.18 14.84
N TYR A 211 -1.97 22.34 14.16
CA TYR A 211 -0.80 23.19 14.21
C TYR A 211 -0.53 23.72 15.63
N ILE A 212 -1.55 24.27 16.30
CA ILE A 212 -1.40 24.87 17.62
C ILE A 212 -1.13 23.79 18.69
N TYR A 213 -1.79 22.63 18.60
CA TYR A 213 -1.56 21.50 19.51
C TYR A 213 -0.14 20.96 19.45
N ARG A 214 0.41 20.77 18.23
CA ARG A 214 1.81 20.30 18.05
C ARG A 214 2.86 21.25 18.64
N ASN A 215 2.54 22.52 18.74
CA ASN A 215 3.40 23.51 19.39
C ASN A 215 3.21 23.59 20.93
N GLY A 216 2.41 22.69 21.52
CA GLY A 216 2.23 22.56 22.95
C GLY A 216 1.47 23.72 23.65
N ILE A 217 0.67 24.48 22.89
CA ILE A 217 0.09 25.75 23.35
C ILE A 217 -1.34 25.58 23.89
N ILE A 218 -2.01 24.45 23.56
CA ILE A 218 -3.42 24.26 23.97
C ILE A 218 -3.66 22.91 24.65
N ASP A 219 -4.65 22.93 25.54
CA ASP A 219 -5.29 21.73 26.06
C ASP A 219 -6.33 21.24 25.06
N LEU A 220 -6.01 20.13 24.40
CA LEU A 220 -6.85 19.57 23.34
C LEU A 220 -8.26 19.23 23.85
N ARG A 221 -8.41 18.78 25.11
CA ARG A 221 -9.71 18.48 25.74
C ARG A 221 -10.64 19.67 25.73
N LYS A 222 -10.14 20.83 26.12
CA LYS A 222 -10.94 22.08 26.13
C LYS A 222 -11.38 22.47 24.73
N VAL A 223 -10.51 22.30 23.74
CA VAL A 223 -10.84 22.59 22.33
C VAL A 223 -11.91 21.62 21.81
N VAL A 224 -11.78 20.33 22.08
CA VAL A 224 -12.78 19.31 21.68
C VAL A 224 -14.13 19.62 22.33
N GLU A 225 -14.18 19.97 23.62
CA GLU A 225 -15.41 20.36 24.31
C GLU A 225 -16.03 21.62 23.69
N GLN A 226 -15.22 22.62 23.35
CA GLN A 226 -15.69 23.82 22.66
C GLN A 226 -16.25 23.52 21.27
N VAL A 227 -15.55 22.69 20.48
CA VAL A 227 -16.04 22.26 19.16
C VAL A 227 -17.37 21.51 19.29
N LYS A 228 -17.51 20.60 20.26
CA LYS A 228 -18.78 19.91 20.57
C LYS A 228 -19.94 20.85 20.90
N SER A 229 -19.66 21.98 21.55
CA SER A 229 -20.68 22.95 21.88
C SER A 229 -21.22 23.75 20.68
N ILE A 230 -20.47 23.76 19.57
CA ILE A 230 -20.77 24.56 18.36
C ILE A 230 -21.15 23.69 17.16
N SER A 231 -20.59 22.49 17.06
CA SER A 231 -20.74 21.62 15.90
C SER A 231 -21.09 20.19 16.30
N GLU A 232 -22.04 19.59 15.54
CA GLU A 232 -22.39 18.16 15.64
C GLU A 232 -21.60 17.29 14.66
N ASN A 233 -20.59 17.84 13.98
CA ASN A 233 -19.79 17.13 12.99
C ASN A 233 -18.90 16.06 13.65
N LYS A 234 -19.39 14.81 13.68
CA LYS A 234 -18.69 13.65 14.26
C LYS A 234 -17.36 13.35 13.57
N ASN A 235 -17.25 13.64 12.26
CA ASN A 235 -15.99 13.45 11.53
C ASN A 235 -14.90 14.41 12.01
N LEU A 236 -15.26 15.69 12.18
CA LEU A 236 -14.36 16.69 12.73
C LEU A 236 -13.92 16.30 14.16
N LEU A 237 -14.87 15.94 15.02
CA LEU A 237 -14.58 15.52 16.39
C LEU A 237 -13.63 14.32 16.43
N THR A 238 -13.90 13.30 15.62
CA THR A 238 -13.04 12.11 15.52
C THR A 238 -11.62 12.48 15.07
N ASN A 239 -11.49 13.38 14.10
CA ASN A 239 -10.19 13.84 13.62
C ASN A 239 -9.42 14.61 14.69
N LEU A 240 -10.09 15.49 15.44
CA LEU A 240 -9.47 16.23 16.54
C LEU A 240 -9.02 15.31 17.68
N ILE A 241 -9.86 14.36 18.08
CA ILE A 241 -9.53 13.37 19.11
C ILE A 241 -8.31 12.54 18.69
N SER A 242 -8.17 12.25 17.39
CA SER A 242 -7.01 11.50 16.87
C SER A 242 -5.67 12.26 16.92
N LEU A 243 -5.68 13.54 17.29
CA LEU A 243 -4.45 14.29 17.56
C LEU A 243 -3.84 13.93 18.91
N GLU A 244 -4.63 13.42 19.86
CA GLU A 244 -4.17 13.05 21.19
C GLU A 244 -3.09 11.97 21.14
N ILE A 245 -2.05 12.13 21.98
CA ILE A 245 -1.11 11.06 22.30
C ILE A 245 -1.59 10.41 23.59
N ILE A 246 -2.04 9.16 23.51
CA ILE A 246 -2.66 8.46 24.63
C ILE A 246 -1.58 7.97 25.60
N ASP A 247 -1.56 8.52 26.81
CA ASP A 247 -0.69 8.10 27.92
C ASP A 247 -1.45 7.21 28.91
N ASP A 248 -2.75 7.44 29.09
CA ASP A 248 -3.63 6.75 30.04
C ASP A 248 -5.00 6.47 29.43
N CYS A 249 -5.45 5.23 29.50
CA CYS A 249 -6.70 4.78 28.90
C CYS A 249 -7.96 5.36 29.57
N GLU A 250 -7.92 5.68 30.87
CA GLU A 250 -9.07 6.25 31.59
C GLU A 250 -9.28 7.72 31.25
N ASN A 251 -8.19 8.42 30.98
CA ASN A 251 -8.17 9.83 30.65
C ASN A 251 -8.13 10.11 29.13
N ALA A 252 -8.06 9.09 28.29
CA ALA A 252 -8.09 9.28 26.84
C ALA A 252 -9.40 9.94 26.39
N LEU A 253 -9.31 10.93 25.48
CA LEU A 253 -10.47 11.65 24.95
C LEU A 253 -11.51 10.70 24.38
N ILE A 254 -11.04 9.69 23.61
CA ILE A 254 -11.93 8.71 22.99
C ILE A 254 -12.65 7.81 24.00
N ALA A 255 -12.12 7.61 25.22
CA ALA A 255 -12.71 6.71 26.21
C ALA A 255 -14.12 7.16 26.65
N SER A 256 -14.37 8.47 26.72
CA SER A 256 -15.64 9.06 27.15
C SER A 256 -16.63 9.34 26.00
N GLU A 257 -16.27 9.03 24.74
CA GLU A 257 -17.11 9.34 23.59
C GLU A 257 -18.24 8.32 23.37
N ASP A 258 -19.23 8.72 22.56
CA ASP A 258 -20.33 7.84 22.17
C ASP A 258 -19.84 6.69 21.22
N GLU A 259 -20.70 5.67 21.07
CA GLU A 259 -20.38 4.48 20.26
C GLU A 259 -20.08 4.80 18.78
N ASP A 260 -20.73 5.84 18.22
CA ASP A 260 -20.53 6.21 16.83
C ASP A 260 -19.15 6.85 16.64
N ILE A 261 -18.74 7.73 17.53
CA ILE A 261 -17.41 8.36 17.50
C ILE A 261 -16.32 7.30 17.74
N LYS A 262 -16.52 6.38 18.70
CA LYS A 262 -15.62 5.25 18.93
C LYS A 262 -15.47 4.40 17.68
N LYS A 263 -16.56 4.02 17.04
CA LYS A 263 -16.54 3.26 15.81
C LYS A 263 -15.81 3.99 14.67
N MET A 264 -16.06 5.28 14.51
CA MET A 264 -15.37 6.11 13.51
C MET A 264 -13.87 6.25 13.81
N TYR A 265 -13.50 6.40 15.07
CA TYR A 265 -12.10 6.53 15.52
C TYR A 265 -11.31 5.24 15.25
N TRP A 266 -11.80 4.10 15.77
CA TRP A 266 -11.11 2.82 15.68
C TRP A 266 -11.19 2.16 14.29
N SER A 267 -12.15 2.55 13.43
CA SER A 267 -12.26 2.04 12.07
C SER A 267 -11.39 2.77 11.04
N LYS A 268 -10.88 3.96 11.36
CA LYS A 268 -9.91 4.66 10.52
C LYS A 268 -8.54 4.03 10.75
N SER A 269 -7.75 3.85 9.69
CA SER A 269 -6.32 3.56 9.79
C SER A 269 -5.58 4.81 10.30
N VAL A 270 -5.98 5.26 11.46
CA VAL A 270 -5.28 6.31 12.18
C VAL A 270 -4.18 5.60 12.94
N ARG A 271 -2.94 5.96 12.66
CA ARG A 271 -1.81 5.58 13.51
C ARG A 271 -2.15 5.99 14.94
N LEU A 272 -2.60 5.03 15.72
CA LEU A 272 -2.91 5.20 17.12
C LEU A 272 -1.64 5.71 17.80
N LYS A 273 -1.68 6.94 18.25
CA LYS A 273 -0.55 7.56 18.92
C LYS A 273 -0.61 7.21 20.40
N ILE A 274 -0.16 6.02 20.75
CA ILE A 274 0.10 5.67 22.14
C ILE A 274 1.52 6.12 22.46
N SER A 275 1.65 6.80 23.59
CA SER A 275 2.95 7.26 24.09
C SER A 275 3.90 6.08 24.33
N ASP A 276 5.17 6.26 24.00
CA ASP A 276 6.22 5.29 24.36
C ASP A 276 6.39 5.10 25.88
N LYS A 277 5.85 6.05 26.69
CA LYS A 277 5.86 6.01 28.15
C LYS A 277 4.58 5.43 28.73
N ALA A 278 3.60 5.09 27.90
CA ALA A 278 2.32 4.56 28.35
C ALA A 278 2.52 3.24 29.11
N GLU A 279 1.74 3.04 30.15
CA GLU A 279 1.73 1.78 30.89
C GLU A 279 1.19 0.65 30.02
N HIS A 280 1.65 -0.55 30.27
CA HIS A 280 1.23 -1.77 29.54
C HIS A 280 -0.30 -1.93 29.43
N ARG A 281 -1.05 -1.54 30.47
CA ARG A 281 -2.53 -1.58 30.48
C ARG A 281 -3.18 -0.79 29.35
N VAL A 282 -2.52 0.27 28.87
CA VAL A 282 -3.03 1.12 27.77
C VAL A 282 -3.03 0.34 26.45
N PHE A 283 -1.97 -0.41 26.16
CA PHE A 283 -1.91 -1.26 24.96
C PHE A 283 -2.98 -2.36 24.98
N VAL A 284 -3.16 -3.02 26.14
CA VAL A 284 -4.19 -4.07 26.30
C VAL A 284 -5.61 -3.49 26.15
N TRP A 285 -5.85 -2.30 26.69
CA TRP A 285 -7.12 -1.60 26.49
C TRP A 285 -7.34 -1.26 25.01
N ALA A 286 -6.33 -0.69 24.33
CA ALA A 286 -6.44 -0.31 22.94
C ALA A 286 -6.67 -1.52 22.00
N ILE A 287 -6.07 -2.69 22.30
CA ILE A 287 -6.36 -3.95 21.58
C ILE A 287 -7.85 -4.28 21.64
N ARG A 288 -8.45 -4.23 22.84
CA ARG A 288 -9.87 -4.54 23.05
C ARG A 288 -10.80 -3.55 22.35
N GLU A 289 -10.48 -2.26 22.44
CA GLU A 289 -11.26 -1.21 21.77
C GLU A 289 -11.16 -1.36 20.24
N CYS A 290 -9.96 -1.57 19.73
CA CYS A 290 -9.74 -1.77 18.30
C CYS A 290 -10.41 -3.06 17.77
N GLN A 291 -10.43 -4.14 18.57
CA GLN A 291 -11.15 -5.37 18.25
C GLN A 291 -12.67 -5.14 18.20
N LYS A 292 -13.20 -4.38 19.15
CA LYS A 292 -14.64 -4.11 19.25
C LYS A 292 -15.17 -3.20 18.14
N TYR A 293 -14.42 -2.17 17.79
CA TYR A 293 -14.88 -1.08 16.93
C TYR A 293 -14.14 -0.98 15.60
N GLY A 294 -12.93 -1.50 15.52
CA GLY A 294 -12.07 -1.42 14.34
C GLY A 294 -12.50 -2.31 13.19
N SER A 295 -11.90 -2.08 12.02
CA SER A 295 -11.95 -3.01 10.91
C SER A 295 -10.86 -4.08 11.04
N PHE A 296 -10.97 -5.17 10.29
CA PHE A 296 -9.93 -6.19 10.20
C PHE A 296 -8.54 -5.60 9.91
N HIS A 297 -8.47 -4.70 8.93
CA HIS A 297 -7.23 -4.06 8.52
C HIS A 297 -6.64 -3.19 9.64
N THR A 298 -7.45 -2.31 10.25
CA THR A 298 -6.97 -1.42 11.33
C THR A 298 -6.52 -2.19 12.57
N TYR A 299 -7.19 -3.29 12.88
CA TYR A 299 -6.79 -4.16 13.99
C TYR A 299 -5.44 -4.84 13.71
N LEU A 300 -5.26 -5.37 12.50
CA LEU A 300 -4.03 -6.04 12.10
C LEU A 300 -2.84 -5.07 12.03
N GLU A 301 -3.03 -3.89 11.42
CA GLU A 301 -2.05 -2.81 11.39
C GLU A 301 -1.63 -2.43 12.82
N PHE A 302 -2.60 -2.24 13.69
CA PHE A 302 -2.35 -1.89 15.08
C PHE A 302 -1.56 -2.97 15.83
N LEU A 303 -1.96 -4.24 15.73
CA LEU A 303 -1.21 -5.34 16.33
C LEU A 303 0.23 -5.42 15.82
N TYR A 304 0.43 -5.18 14.53
CA TYR A 304 1.77 -5.15 13.95
C TYR A 304 2.62 -4.00 14.51
N GLU A 305 2.05 -2.82 14.69
CA GLU A 305 2.76 -1.66 15.24
C GLU A 305 3.17 -1.85 16.71
N ILE A 306 2.33 -2.52 17.50
CA ILE A 306 2.59 -2.72 18.93
C ILE A 306 3.22 -4.07 19.29
N LYS A 307 3.51 -4.93 18.31
CA LYS A 307 4.01 -6.29 18.53
C LYS A 307 5.22 -6.39 19.45
N ASP A 308 6.06 -5.34 19.47
CA ASP A 308 7.26 -5.26 20.31
C ASP A 308 7.00 -4.55 21.67
N LYS A 309 5.78 -4.05 21.89
CA LYS A 309 5.36 -3.34 23.12
C LYS A 309 4.53 -4.20 24.06
N ILE A 310 4.07 -5.36 23.59
CA ILE A 310 3.27 -6.32 24.35
C ILE A 310 3.99 -7.67 24.49
N SER A 311 3.57 -8.48 25.42
CA SER A 311 4.14 -9.84 25.55
C SER A 311 3.73 -10.72 24.35
N VAL A 312 4.59 -11.67 23.98
CA VAL A 312 4.29 -12.64 22.91
C VAL A 312 3.01 -13.43 23.21
N GLN A 313 2.70 -13.68 24.48
CA GLN A 313 1.46 -14.36 24.89
C GLN A 313 0.21 -13.51 24.64
N GLU A 314 0.29 -12.20 24.80
CA GLU A 314 -0.81 -11.27 24.48
C GLU A 314 -0.96 -11.10 22.98
N LEU A 315 0.14 -10.97 22.26
CA LEU A 315 0.14 -10.94 20.79
C LEU A 315 -0.53 -12.22 20.24
N TYR A 316 -0.18 -13.38 20.78
CA TYR A 316 -0.79 -14.67 20.41
C TYR A 316 -2.31 -14.67 20.63
N LYS A 317 -2.77 -14.27 21.83
CA LYS A 317 -4.22 -14.20 22.12
C LYS A 317 -4.95 -13.26 21.18
N ALA A 318 -4.41 -12.05 20.99
CA ALA A 318 -4.99 -11.06 20.11
C ALA A 318 -5.03 -11.54 18.65
N THR A 319 -4.02 -12.31 18.22
CA THR A 319 -3.97 -12.88 16.86
C THR A 319 -5.03 -13.96 16.67
N LEU A 320 -5.30 -14.79 17.66
CA LEU A 320 -6.38 -15.80 17.57
C LEU A 320 -7.77 -15.17 17.36
N GLU A 321 -7.98 -13.97 17.90
CA GLU A 321 -9.24 -13.24 17.82
C GLU A 321 -9.44 -12.51 16.47
N ILE A 322 -8.42 -12.48 15.59
CA ILE A 322 -8.51 -11.82 14.27
C ILE A 322 -9.61 -12.44 13.40
N SER A 323 -9.79 -13.76 13.46
CA SER A 323 -10.81 -14.47 12.67
C SER A 323 -12.25 -14.07 12.99
N ASP A 324 -12.48 -13.50 14.17
CA ASP A 324 -13.81 -13.11 14.65
C ASP A 324 -14.25 -11.71 14.15
N ILE A 325 -13.31 -10.94 13.57
CA ILE A 325 -13.58 -9.58 13.11
C ILE A 325 -14.37 -9.63 11.80
N LYS A 326 -15.58 -9.07 11.82
CA LYS A 326 -16.44 -8.93 10.64
C LYS A 326 -15.91 -7.81 9.73
N ASN A 327 -16.01 -7.99 8.42
CA ASN A 327 -15.52 -7.09 7.36
C ASN A 327 -14.02 -7.22 7.05
N ASN A 328 -13.66 -8.36 6.46
CA ASN A 328 -12.32 -8.65 5.97
C ASN A 328 -12.04 -7.92 4.65
N VAL A 329 -11.88 -6.60 4.69
CA VAL A 329 -11.36 -5.86 3.54
C VAL A 329 -9.84 -5.99 3.56
N VAL A 330 -9.32 -6.71 2.57
CA VAL A 330 -7.89 -6.93 2.36
C VAL A 330 -7.35 -5.78 1.51
N ASN A 331 -6.21 -5.22 1.90
CA ASN A 331 -5.46 -4.25 1.10
C ASN A 331 -4.03 -4.77 0.83
N SER A 332 -3.24 -4.01 0.07
CA SER A 332 -1.88 -4.37 -0.35
C SER A 332 -0.85 -4.52 0.79
N MET A 333 -1.21 -4.19 2.05
CA MET A 333 -0.31 -4.29 3.21
C MET A 333 -0.71 -5.41 4.17
N THR A 334 -1.84 -6.07 3.93
CA THR A 334 -2.38 -7.08 4.85
C THR A 334 -1.46 -8.28 5.00
N ASP A 335 -0.90 -8.78 3.92
CA ASP A 335 0.08 -9.87 3.88
C ASP A 335 1.35 -9.51 4.66
N TYR A 336 1.85 -8.31 4.49
CA TYR A 336 3.03 -7.80 5.21
C TYR A 336 2.82 -7.80 6.73
N TYR A 337 1.68 -7.31 7.21
CA TYR A 337 1.37 -7.28 8.65
C TYR A 337 1.19 -8.69 9.21
N LEU A 338 0.44 -9.56 8.51
CA LEU A 338 0.26 -10.95 8.90
C LEU A 338 1.60 -11.67 9.02
N LYS A 339 2.43 -11.60 7.99
CA LYS A 339 3.76 -12.22 7.97
C LYS A 339 4.59 -11.78 9.17
N GLY A 340 4.65 -10.48 9.45
CA GLY A 340 5.45 -9.96 10.57
C GLY A 340 4.95 -10.43 11.94
N ILE A 341 3.64 -10.62 12.13
CA ILE A 341 3.06 -11.16 13.35
C ILE A 341 3.33 -12.67 13.45
N PHE A 342 3.07 -13.43 12.39
CA PHE A 342 3.31 -14.87 12.35
C PHE A 342 4.77 -15.24 12.56
N ASP A 343 5.72 -14.50 12.00
CA ASP A 343 7.16 -14.73 12.19
C ASP A 343 7.55 -14.71 13.68
N ILE A 344 6.98 -13.79 14.45
CA ILE A 344 7.20 -13.75 15.91
C ILE A 344 6.55 -14.96 16.59
N LEU A 345 5.27 -15.20 16.33
CA LEU A 345 4.51 -16.25 17.01
C LEU A 345 5.03 -17.65 16.71
N GLN A 346 5.34 -17.92 15.44
CA GLN A 346 5.93 -19.19 15.01
C GLN A 346 7.26 -19.44 15.71
N LYS A 347 8.14 -18.44 15.78
CA LYS A 347 9.44 -18.58 16.46
C LYS A 347 9.30 -19.02 17.91
N TYR A 348 8.26 -18.54 18.62
CA TYR A 348 8.07 -18.85 20.04
C TYR A 348 7.24 -20.10 20.29
N PHE A 349 6.29 -20.43 19.41
CA PHE A 349 5.27 -21.45 19.70
C PHE A 349 5.29 -22.65 18.76
N ILE A 350 6.22 -22.73 17.82
CA ILE A 350 6.30 -23.87 16.90
C ILE A 350 6.51 -25.22 17.62
N GLU A 351 7.18 -25.23 18.77
CA GLU A 351 7.42 -26.43 19.57
C GLU A 351 6.31 -26.71 20.61
N ASP A 352 5.34 -25.82 20.75
CA ASP A 352 4.13 -26.02 21.57
C ASP A 352 3.03 -26.61 20.68
N ASP A 353 2.81 -27.92 20.73
CA ASP A 353 1.91 -28.62 19.81
C ASP A 353 0.49 -28.04 19.77
N LYS A 354 -0.06 -27.57 20.91
CA LYS A 354 -1.38 -26.97 20.97
C LYS A 354 -1.40 -25.61 20.25
N LYS A 355 -0.48 -24.72 20.60
CA LYS A 355 -0.42 -23.38 20.02
C LYS A 355 -0.01 -23.42 18.57
N CYS A 356 0.90 -24.32 18.20
CA CYS A 356 1.26 -24.58 16.81
C CYS A 356 0.04 -25.00 15.98
N THR A 357 -0.84 -25.85 16.51
CA THR A 357 -2.07 -26.26 15.83
C THR A 357 -3.06 -25.10 15.68
N GLU A 358 -3.21 -24.26 16.71
CA GLU A 358 -4.07 -23.08 16.66
C GLU A 358 -3.53 -22.06 15.64
N LEU A 359 -2.21 -21.82 15.60
CA LEU A 359 -1.57 -20.96 14.60
C LEU A 359 -1.70 -21.53 13.18
N ALA A 360 -1.50 -22.83 12.99
CA ALA A 360 -1.67 -23.47 11.69
C ALA A 360 -3.12 -23.33 11.16
N THR A 361 -4.11 -23.33 12.07
CA THR A 361 -5.50 -23.08 11.70
C THR A 361 -5.69 -21.67 11.18
N LEU A 362 -5.03 -20.68 11.77
CA LEU A 362 -5.04 -19.30 11.28
C LEU A 362 -4.24 -19.15 9.97
N GLU A 363 -3.08 -19.79 9.85
CA GLU A 363 -2.32 -19.83 8.60
C GLU A 363 -3.19 -20.38 7.46
N TRP A 364 -3.94 -21.47 7.72
CA TRP A 364 -4.90 -22.00 6.77
C TRP A 364 -6.04 -21.02 6.44
N PHE A 365 -6.56 -20.31 7.44
CA PHE A 365 -7.59 -19.29 7.23
C PHE A 365 -7.10 -18.17 6.30
N PHE A 366 -5.85 -17.75 6.45
CA PHE A 366 -5.21 -16.70 5.66
C PHE A 366 -4.36 -17.20 4.47
N ARG A 367 -4.55 -18.45 4.04
CA ARG A 367 -3.76 -19.08 2.96
C ARG A 367 -3.77 -18.34 1.61
N GLU A 368 -4.79 -17.51 1.36
CA GLU A 368 -4.85 -16.65 0.14
C GLU A 368 -3.95 -15.41 0.26
N LEU A 369 -3.40 -15.12 1.45
CA LEU A 369 -2.56 -13.96 1.78
C LEU A 369 -1.15 -14.36 2.22
N LEU A 370 -0.96 -15.61 2.64
CA LEU A 370 0.31 -16.13 3.11
C LEU A 370 0.90 -17.09 2.08
N GLU A 371 2.13 -16.84 1.68
CA GLU A 371 2.91 -17.80 0.89
C GLU A 371 3.22 -19.04 1.72
N TRP A 372 3.37 -20.19 1.07
CA TRP A 372 3.68 -21.46 1.74
C TRP A 372 4.89 -21.39 2.67
N GLU A 373 5.95 -20.68 2.27
CA GLU A 373 7.19 -20.52 3.05
C GLU A 373 6.96 -19.81 4.38
N ASN A 374 5.89 -19.03 4.50
CA ASN A 374 5.53 -18.29 5.71
C ASN A 374 4.57 -19.07 6.62
N MET A 375 4.08 -20.25 6.21
CA MET A 375 3.12 -21.08 6.94
C MET A 375 3.85 -22.20 7.73
N LYS A 376 4.77 -21.81 8.62
CA LYS A 376 5.70 -22.74 9.30
C LYS A 376 5.00 -23.74 10.23
N CYS A 377 3.93 -23.31 10.92
CA CYS A 377 3.15 -24.21 11.78
C CYS A 377 2.37 -25.23 10.94
N MET A 378 1.79 -24.82 9.82
CA MET A 378 1.13 -25.74 8.90
C MET A 378 2.11 -26.73 8.29
N GLN A 379 3.29 -26.26 7.87
CA GLN A 379 4.37 -27.14 7.38
C GLN A 379 4.74 -28.19 8.43
N LYS A 380 4.93 -27.78 9.69
CA LYS A 380 5.25 -28.72 10.78
C LYS A 380 4.17 -29.78 10.96
N ILE A 381 2.89 -29.35 11.03
CA ILE A 381 1.77 -30.28 11.19
C ILE A 381 1.71 -31.28 10.04
N MET A 382 1.86 -30.84 8.79
CA MET A 382 1.79 -31.74 7.63
C MET A 382 3.01 -32.66 7.54
N LYS A 383 4.18 -32.20 7.96
CA LYS A 383 5.39 -33.06 8.07
C LYS A 383 5.24 -34.11 9.16
N ASP A 384 4.67 -33.76 10.29
CA ASP A 384 4.53 -34.67 11.43
C ASP A 384 3.39 -35.68 11.26
N ASP A 385 2.28 -35.29 10.60
CA ASP A 385 1.08 -36.16 10.46
C ASP A 385 0.39 -35.97 9.11
N PRO A 386 0.10 -37.06 8.34
CA PRO A 386 -0.52 -36.97 7.02
C PRO A 386 -2.02 -36.65 7.02
N THR A 387 -2.70 -36.60 8.19
CA THR A 387 -4.15 -36.50 8.26
C THR A 387 -4.70 -35.27 7.56
N PHE A 388 -4.07 -34.10 7.78
CA PHE A 388 -4.51 -32.87 7.14
C PHE A 388 -4.26 -32.92 5.63
N TYR A 389 -3.08 -33.39 5.19
CA TYR A 389 -2.76 -33.56 3.77
C TYR A 389 -3.75 -34.50 3.06
N ALA A 390 -4.08 -35.63 3.67
CA ALA A 390 -5.08 -36.56 3.14
C ALA A 390 -6.49 -35.93 3.06
N SER A 391 -6.86 -35.05 3.99
CA SER A 391 -8.13 -34.33 3.94
C SER A 391 -8.21 -33.37 2.75
N LEU A 392 -7.11 -32.69 2.42
CA LEU A 392 -7.03 -31.83 1.23
C LEU A 392 -7.17 -32.65 -0.06
N VAL A 393 -6.51 -33.81 -0.14
CA VAL A 393 -6.65 -34.74 -1.26
C VAL A 393 -8.11 -35.12 -1.48
N SER A 394 -8.87 -35.38 -0.38
CA SER A 394 -10.29 -35.72 -0.48
C SER A 394 -11.19 -34.57 -0.98
N ILE A 395 -10.75 -33.33 -0.81
CA ILE A 395 -11.46 -32.15 -1.34
C ILE A 395 -11.17 -31.97 -2.83
N ILE A 396 -9.90 -32.15 -3.21
CA ILE A 396 -9.41 -31.87 -4.58
C ILE A 396 -9.81 -32.96 -5.55
N TYR A 397 -9.64 -34.22 -5.17
CA TYR A 397 -9.81 -35.35 -6.08
C TYR A 397 -11.13 -36.08 -5.81
N LYS A 398 -11.77 -36.50 -6.90
CA LYS A 398 -13.01 -37.31 -6.79
C LYS A 398 -12.71 -38.67 -6.17
N MET A 399 -13.67 -39.17 -5.39
CA MET A 399 -13.67 -40.58 -4.98
C MET A 399 -13.96 -41.47 -6.19
N ASP A 400 -13.36 -42.65 -6.23
CA ASP A 400 -13.66 -43.67 -7.22
C ASP A 400 -15.16 -44.02 -7.18
N GLY A 401 -15.84 -43.92 -8.33
CA GLY A 401 -17.26 -44.25 -8.48
C GLY A 401 -18.28 -43.13 -8.27
N CYS A 402 -17.86 -41.85 -8.08
CA CYS A 402 -18.75 -40.70 -7.97
C CYS A 402 -18.98 -40.02 -9.32
N GLU A 403 -20.26 -39.89 -9.77
CA GLU A 403 -20.59 -39.34 -11.10
C GLU A 403 -20.74 -37.81 -11.17
N ALA A 404 -21.17 -37.13 -10.14
CA ALA A 404 -21.41 -35.69 -10.19
C ALA A 404 -20.81 -34.95 -8.98
N VAL A 405 -20.22 -33.78 -9.24
CA VAL A 405 -19.73 -32.86 -8.20
C VAL A 405 -20.56 -31.58 -8.27
N ASP A 406 -21.09 -31.16 -7.13
CA ASP A 406 -21.75 -29.88 -6.95
C ASP A 406 -20.78 -28.73 -7.31
N GLU A 407 -21.30 -27.68 -7.96
CA GLU A 407 -20.50 -26.52 -8.41
C GLU A 407 -19.79 -25.81 -7.24
N ALA A 408 -20.41 -25.76 -6.05
CA ALA A 408 -19.80 -25.18 -4.87
C ALA A 408 -18.56 -25.99 -4.40
N LYS A 409 -18.66 -27.31 -4.45
CA LYS A 409 -17.52 -28.21 -4.15
C LYS A 409 -16.40 -28.08 -5.18
N ARG A 410 -16.75 -27.88 -6.47
CA ARG A 410 -15.77 -27.66 -7.52
C ARG A 410 -14.99 -26.36 -7.29
N LYS A 411 -15.68 -25.26 -7.01
CA LYS A 411 -15.04 -23.96 -6.70
C LYS A 411 -14.13 -24.04 -5.47
N LEU A 412 -14.55 -24.81 -4.45
CA LEU A 412 -13.70 -25.07 -3.28
C LEU A 412 -12.46 -25.89 -3.65
N ALA A 413 -12.65 -26.96 -4.44
CA ALA A 413 -11.55 -27.80 -4.91
C ALA A 413 -10.52 -27.00 -5.72
N ASP A 414 -10.97 -26.12 -6.65
CA ASP A 414 -10.09 -25.27 -7.46
C ASP A 414 -9.24 -24.34 -6.57
N LYS A 415 -9.83 -23.71 -5.56
CA LYS A 415 -9.12 -22.84 -4.60
C LYS A 415 -8.09 -23.61 -3.77
N VAL A 416 -8.48 -24.79 -3.27
CA VAL A 416 -7.59 -25.65 -2.47
C VAL A 416 -6.49 -26.22 -3.32
N TYR A 417 -6.77 -26.56 -4.59
CA TYR A 417 -5.79 -27.12 -5.51
C TYR A 417 -4.62 -26.17 -5.81
N SER A 418 -4.90 -24.87 -6.02
CA SER A 418 -3.84 -23.86 -6.23
C SER A 418 -2.85 -23.87 -5.07
N TRP A 419 -3.37 -23.74 -3.84
CA TRP A 419 -2.54 -23.76 -2.63
C TRP A 419 -1.83 -25.12 -2.41
N PHE A 420 -2.52 -26.23 -2.68
CA PHE A 420 -1.97 -27.58 -2.57
C PHE A 420 -0.74 -27.80 -3.45
N ASN A 421 -0.75 -27.24 -4.65
CA ASN A 421 0.38 -27.30 -5.56
C ASN A 421 1.60 -26.49 -5.10
N GLU A 422 1.39 -25.49 -4.24
CA GLU A 422 2.46 -24.70 -3.64
C GLU A 422 3.02 -25.37 -2.38
N ALA A 423 2.28 -26.29 -1.75
CA ALA A 423 2.65 -26.98 -0.52
C ALA A 423 3.73 -28.04 -0.77
N LYS A 424 4.98 -27.63 -0.83
CA LYS A 424 6.16 -28.45 -1.14
C LYS A 424 6.92 -28.80 0.14
N PHE A 425 6.98 -30.08 0.51
CA PHE A 425 7.70 -30.52 1.70
C PHE A 425 8.07 -32.01 1.59
N CYS A 426 9.12 -32.44 2.32
CA CYS A 426 9.39 -33.85 2.56
C CYS A 426 8.76 -34.27 3.89
N PRO A 427 7.93 -35.35 3.92
CA PRO A 427 7.36 -35.83 5.16
C PRO A 427 8.42 -36.15 6.21
N THR A 428 8.11 -35.87 7.48
CA THR A 428 8.97 -36.09 8.66
C THR A 428 10.33 -35.40 8.67
N GLU A 429 10.62 -34.55 7.67
CA GLU A 429 11.86 -33.78 7.64
C GLU A 429 11.91 -32.79 8.82
N LYS A 430 13.01 -32.86 9.59
CA LYS A 430 13.33 -31.95 10.68
C LYS A 430 14.80 -31.53 10.58
N ASN A 431 15.05 -30.24 10.46
CA ASN A 431 16.40 -29.67 10.37
C ASN A 431 17.29 -30.35 9.30
N GLY A 432 16.73 -30.63 8.12
CA GLY A 432 17.42 -31.28 7.03
C GLY A 432 17.64 -32.79 7.18
N LYS A 433 17.00 -33.43 8.17
CA LYS A 433 17.13 -34.88 8.42
C LYS A 433 15.79 -35.58 8.34
N VAL A 434 15.82 -36.79 7.81
CA VAL A 434 14.68 -37.72 7.71
C VAL A 434 15.16 -39.08 8.22
N THR A 435 14.34 -39.77 9.06
CA THR A 435 14.61 -41.14 9.47
C THR A 435 13.65 -42.10 8.77
N TYR A 436 14.15 -43.27 8.39
CA TYR A 436 13.35 -44.27 7.68
C TYR A 436 12.09 -44.70 8.47
N GLU A 437 12.21 -44.96 9.76
CA GLU A 437 11.10 -45.43 10.58
C GLU A 437 9.97 -44.41 10.70
N ASN A 438 10.31 -43.12 10.83
CA ASN A 438 9.31 -42.07 10.91
C ASN A 438 8.65 -41.86 9.55
N LEU A 439 9.44 -41.80 8.48
CA LEU A 439 8.95 -41.62 7.12
C LEU A 439 8.04 -42.80 6.72
N LYS A 440 8.44 -44.03 7.00
CA LYS A 440 7.64 -45.22 6.74
C LYS A 440 6.30 -45.17 7.51
N ARG A 441 6.31 -44.82 8.79
CA ARG A 441 5.08 -44.70 9.59
C ARG A 441 4.13 -43.63 9.01
N TRP A 442 4.67 -42.51 8.58
CA TRP A 442 3.90 -41.44 7.95
C TRP A 442 3.27 -41.93 6.64
N ILE A 443 4.03 -42.60 5.80
CA ILE A 443 3.60 -43.13 4.50
C ILE A 443 2.55 -44.21 4.64
N GLU A 444 2.73 -45.16 5.57
CA GLU A 444 1.74 -46.20 5.86
C GLU A 444 0.42 -45.59 6.38
N LYS A 445 0.51 -44.60 7.27
CA LYS A 445 -0.68 -43.88 7.77
C LYS A 445 -1.37 -43.13 6.60
N PHE A 446 -0.63 -42.48 5.75
CA PHE A 446 -1.16 -41.76 4.58
C PHE A 446 -1.88 -42.73 3.62
N ARG A 447 -1.26 -43.85 3.29
CA ARG A 447 -1.86 -44.90 2.47
C ARG A 447 -3.19 -45.42 3.05
N ASN A 448 -3.22 -45.70 4.35
CA ASN A 448 -4.43 -46.14 5.03
C ASN A 448 -5.56 -45.09 4.97
N LEU A 449 -5.22 -43.82 5.12
CA LEU A 449 -6.19 -42.72 4.97
C LEU A 449 -6.75 -42.65 3.54
N LEU A 450 -5.91 -42.72 2.51
CA LEU A 450 -6.35 -42.74 1.12
C LEU A 450 -7.22 -43.97 0.79
N THR A 451 -6.86 -45.13 1.31
CA THR A 451 -7.68 -46.36 1.15
C THR A 451 -9.06 -46.18 1.77
N SER A 452 -9.14 -45.61 2.99
CA SER A 452 -10.41 -45.31 3.65
C SER A 452 -11.28 -44.31 2.88
N GLN A 453 -10.65 -43.41 2.18
CA GLN A 453 -11.28 -42.39 1.30
C GLN A 453 -11.57 -42.88 -0.12
N LYS A 454 -11.28 -44.16 -0.46
CA LYS A 454 -11.39 -44.74 -1.81
C LYS A 454 -10.57 -43.98 -2.88
N GLN A 455 -9.36 -43.54 -2.51
CA GLN A 455 -8.44 -42.78 -3.33
C GLN A 455 -7.04 -43.40 -3.40
N GLU A 456 -6.89 -44.68 -3.06
CA GLU A 456 -5.59 -45.36 -3.03
C GLU A 456 -4.81 -45.31 -4.34
N LYS A 457 -5.50 -45.20 -5.48
CA LYS A 457 -4.86 -45.07 -6.79
C LYS A 457 -3.97 -43.83 -6.93
N LEU A 458 -4.21 -42.78 -6.11
CA LEU A 458 -3.42 -41.56 -6.11
C LEU A 458 -2.13 -41.68 -5.31
N PHE A 459 -2.00 -42.77 -4.51
CA PHE A 459 -0.91 -42.89 -3.55
C PHE A 459 0.47 -42.70 -4.19
N GLY A 460 0.78 -43.46 -5.26
CA GLY A 460 2.07 -43.37 -5.93
C GLY A 460 2.39 -41.96 -6.42
N ASN A 461 1.42 -41.31 -7.10
CA ASN A 461 1.62 -39.95 -7.61
C ASN A 461 1.90 -38.96 -6.49
N LEU A 462 1.10 -39.00 -5.40
CA LEU A 462 1.22 -38.03 -4.32
C LEU A 462 2.51 -38.19 -3.52
N ILE A 463 2.93 -39.43 -3.22
CA ILE A 463 4.20 -39.64 -2.52
C ILE A 463 5.40 -39.34 -3.41
N GLY A 464 5.34 -39.62 -4.73
CA GLY A 464 6.38 -39.24 -5.66
C GLY A 464 6.67 -37.74 -5.64
N CYS A 465 5.62 -36.89 -5.66
CA CYS A 465 5.77 -35.45 -5.52
C CYS A 465 6.40 -35.04 -4.19
N LEU A 466 5.97 -35.62 -3.06
CA LEU A 466 6.49 -35.26 -1.73
C LEU A 466 7.95 -35.71 -1.55
N LEU A 467 8.29 -36.95 -1.98
CA LEU A 467 9.64 -37.51 -1.85
C LEU A 467 10.68 -36.75 -2.69
N ALA A 468 10.27 -36.11 -3.77
CA ALA A 468 11.13 -35.24 -4.56
C ALA A 468 11.74 -34.10 -3.71
N TYR A 469 11.06 -33.62 -2.67
CA TYR A 469 11.56 -32.59 -1.74
C TYR A 469 12.46 -33.13 -0.63
N SER A 470 13.02 -34.30 -0.80
CA SER A 470 14.00 -34.89 0.12
C SER A 470 15.21 -33.96 0.36
N PRO A 471 15.72 -33.86 1.60
CA PRO A 471 17.04 -33.28 1.82
C PRO A 471 18.14 -34.13 1.19
N ILE A 472 19.32 -33.57 1.07
CA ILE A 472 20.53 -34.29 0.67
C ILE A 472 20.94 -35.25 1.81
N GLY A 473 21.36 -36.46 1.48
CA GLY A 473 21.84 -37.44 2.45
C GLY A 473 23.16 -37.03 3.11
N GLU A 474 23.48 -37.68 4.24
CA GLU A 474 24.76 -37.46 4.94
C GLU A 474 25.97 -37.91 4.08
N ASP A 475 25.73 -38.78 3.12
CA ASP A 475 26.69 -39.22 2.10
C ASP A 475 26.89 -38.22 0.93
N GLY A 476 26.16 -37.10 0.94
CA GLY A 476 26.25 -36.05 -0.07
C GLY A 476 25.39 -36.29 -1.33
N TYR A 477 24.64 -37.38 -1.39
CA TYR A 477 23.77 -37.71 -2.52
C TYR A 477 22.30 -37.41 -2.21
N SER A 478 21.54 -37.01 -3.23
CA SER A 478 20.09 -36.83 -3.19
C SER A 478 19.40 -38.03 -3.85
N PRO A 479 18.24 -38.43 -3.36
CA PRO A 479 17.59 -38.08 -2.09
C PRO A 479 18.31 -38.68 -0.89
N CYS A 480 17.98 -38.27 0.33
CA CYS A 480 18.59 -38.85 1.54
C CYS A 480 18.27 -40.37 1.64
N GLU A 481 19.12 -41.11 2.39
CA GLU A 481 19.07 -42.56 2.49
C GLU A 481 17.68 -43.08 2.89
N ALA A 482 17.01 -42.46 3.88
CA ALA A 482 15.67 -42.83 4.28
C ALA A 482 14.65 -42.79 3.14
N VAL A 483 14.75 -41.79 2.28
CA VAL A 483 13.87 -41.62 1.10
C VAL A 483 14.19 -42.65 0.03
N ARG A 484 15.49 -42.96 -0.19
CA ARG A 484 15.89 -44.05 -1.10
C ARG A 484 15.28 -45.38 -0.67
N MET A 485 15.39 -45.74 0.63
CA MET A 485 14.79 -46.97 1.18
C MET A 485 13.28 -47.01 0.94
N ILE A 486 12.58 -45.90 1.10
CA ILE A 486 11.13 -45.81 0.84
C ILE A 486 10.84 -45.99 -0.67
N ILE A 487 11.62 -45.36 -1.56
CA ILE A 487 11.45 -45.55 -2.99
C ILE A 487 11.60 -47.01 -3.37
N GLU A 488 12.63 -47.72 -2.85
CA GLU A 488 12.85 -49.12 -3.11
C GLU A 488 11.68 -50.01 -2.63
N GLU A 489 11.01 -49.65 -1.52
CA GLU A 489 9.92 -50.42 -0.94
C GLU A 489 8.56 -50.15 -1.62
N TYR A 490 8.30 -48.89 -2.03
CA TYR A 490 6.99 -48.46 -2.54
C TYR A 490 7.01 -48.07 -4.02
N TYR A 491 8.03 -48.49 -4.77
CA TYR A 491 8.19 -48.15 -6.17
C TYR A 491 6.97 -48.57 -7.02
N THR A 492 6.53 -47.64 -7.85
CA THR A 492 5.51 -47.81 -8.89
C THR A 492 5.81 -46.85 -10.03
N ASP A 493 5.31 -47.14 -11.25
CA ASP A 493 5.46 -46.23 -12.38
C ASP A 493 4.86 -44.84 -12.08
N SER A 494 3.77 -44.78 -11.35
CA SER A 494 3.14 -43.51 -10.94
C SER A 494 4.01 -42.70 -9.95
N LEU A 495 4.68 -43.37 -9.01
CA LEU A 495 5.64 -42.74 -8.10
C LEU A 495 6.82 -42.17 -8.92
N LYS A 496 7.41 -42.99 -9.79
CA LYS A 496 8.52 -42.58 -10.62
C LYS A 496 8.18 -41.36 -11.46
N THR A 497 7.08 -41.44 -12.23
CA THR A 497 6.66 -40.33 -13.11
C THR A 497 6.45 -39.04 -12.34
N SER A 498 5.79 -39.06 -11.16
CA SER A 498 5.52 -37.88 -10.37
C SER A 498 6.78 -37.32 -9.69
N TYR A 499 7.70 -38.19 -9.27
CA TYR A 499 9.01 -37.78 -8.74
C TYR A 499 9.84 -37.05 -9.82
N VAL A 500 9.93 -37.62 -11.02
CA VAL A 500 10.66 -37.01 -12.15
C VAL A 500 10.09 -35.65 -12.49
N MET A 501 8.76 -35.57 -12.70
CA MET A 501 8.09 -34.30 -13.01
C MET A 501 8.34 -33.23 -11.95
N GLU A 502 8.25 -33.60 -10.68
CA GLU A 502 8.42 -32.64 -9.59
C GLU A 502 9.87 -32.19 -9.43
N GLU A 503 10.83 -33.09 -9.64
CA GLU A 503 12.26 -32.75 -9.61
C GLU A 503 12.64 -31.78 -10.74
N GLU A 504 12.10 -31.99 -11.94
CA GLU A 504 12.28 -31.09 -13.09
C GLU A 504 11.62 -29.72 -12.84
N ASN A 505 10.41 -29.70 -12.28
CA ASN A 505 9.68 -28.47 -11.96
C ASN A 505 10.39 -27.56 -10.95
N LYS A 506 11.23 -28.10 -10.07
CA LYS A 506 12.03 -27.30 -9.11
C LYS A 506 12.97 -26.32 -9.80
N ARG A 507 13.36 -26.58 -11.03
CA ARG A 507 14.22 -25.69 -11.80
C ARG A 507 13.57 -24.32 -12.06
N GLY A 508 12.25 -24.29 -12.19
CA GLY A 508 11.49 -23.08 -12.49
C GLY A 508 11.87 -22.44 -13.84
N ILE A 509 11.62 -21.13 -13.94
CA ILE A 509 11.95 -20.36 -15.17
C ILE A 509 13.46 -20.12 -15.20
N HIS A 510 14.11 -20.47 -16.33
CA HIS A 510 15.55 -20.30 -16.52
C HIS A 510 15.88 -19.65 -17.86
N ILE A 511 17.11 -19.15 -17.98
CA ILE A 511 17.60 -18.55 -19.22
C ILE A 511 18.11 -19.67 -20.12
N VAL A 512 17.60 -19.72 -21.35
CA VAL A 512 18.05 -20.67 -22.39
C VAL A 512 19.48 -20.33 -22.80
N ASP A 513 20.39 -21.31 -22.71
CA ASP A 513 21.82 -21.15 -23.01
C ASP A 513 22.36 -22.15 -24.07
N ALA A 514 21.51 -22.52 -25.02
CA ALA A 514 21.76 -23.52 -26.05
C ALA A 514 22.07 -24.91 -25.44
N GLY A 515 21.41 -25.25 -24.35
CA GLY A 515 21.44 -26.56 -23.73
C GLY A 515 22.68 -26.88 -22.92
N LYS A 516 23.49 -25.88 -22.52
CA LYS A 516 24.69 -26.10 -21.71
C LYS A 516 24.35 -26.42 -20.27
N SER A 517 23.40 -25.70 -19.69
CA SER A 517 22.92 -25.93 -18.34
C SER A 517 22.28 -27.31 -18.20
N GLU A 518 21.51 -27.73 -19.19
CA GLU A 518 20.87 -29.06 -19.28
C GLU A 518 21.92 -30.18 -19.31
N LEU A 519 23.03 -29.99 -20.02
CA LEU A 519 24.12 -30.98 -20.03
C LEU A 519 24.78 -31.12 -18.65
N ILE A 520 24.95 -30.06 -17.93
CA ILE A 520 25.50 -30.08 -16.53
C ILE A 520 24.56 -30.88 -15.62
N LEU A 521 23.24 -30.62 -15.73
CA LEU A 521 22.24 -31.34 -14.96
C LEU A 521 22.19 -32.82 -15.36
N CYS A 522 22.17 -33.10 -16.64
CA CYS A 522 22.24 -34.48 -17.17
C CYS A 522 23.41 -35.23 -16.57
N GLN A 523 24.61 -34.65 -16.58
CA GLN A 523 25.81 -35.32 -16.07
C GLN A 523 25.71 -35.54 -14.54
N ARG A 524 25.22 -34.55 -13.78
CA ARG A 524 25.05 -34.66 -12.33
C ARG A 524 24.07 -35.78 -11.96
N TYR A 525 22.89 -35.86 -12.62
CA TYR A 525 21.91 -36.89 -12.31
C TYR A 525 22.42 -38.28 -12.74
N LYS A 526 23.17 -38.37 -13.85
CA LYS A 526 23.81 -39.59 -14.27
C LYS A 526 24.83 -40.11 -13.26
N GLU A 527 25.71 -39.25 -12.78
CA GLU A 527 26.74 -39.61 -11.77
C GLU A 527 26.07 -40.09 -10.47
N ASN A 528 25.01 -39.43 -10.03
CA ASN A 528 24.25 -39.85 -8.84
C ASN A 528 23.59 -41.24 -9.09
N ALA A 529 23.01 -41.48 -10.25
CA ALA A 529 22.40 -42.75 -10.58
C ALA A 529 23.45 -43.89 -10.60
N GLU A 530 24.62 -43.67 -11.21
CA GLU A 530 25.70 -44.63 -11.28
C GLU A 530 26.21 -45.05 -9.88
N VAL A 531 26.26 -44.11 -8.93
CA VAL A 531 26.65 -44.42 -7.54
C VAL A 531 25.58 -45.22 -6.80
N LEU A 532 24.32 -44.90 -7.02
CA LEU A 532 23.19 -45.47 -6.30
C LEU A 532 22.73 -46.83 -6.82
N GLN A 533 23.02 -47.17 -8.09
CA GLN A 533 22.40 -48.30 -8.79
C GLN A 533 22.58 -49.67 -8.14
N GLU A 534 23.70 -49.92 -7.44
CA GLU A 534 23.95 -51.21 -6.80
C GLU A 534 23.10 -51.43 -5.56
N GLN A 535 22.88 -50.35 -4.79
CA GLN A 535 22.18 -50.42 -3.50
C GLN A 535 20.72 -49.96 -3.59
N TYR A 536 20.41 -49.05 -4.51
CA TYR A 536 19.09 -48.43 -4.69
C TYR A 536 18.70 -48.39 -6.15
N PRO A 537 18.42 -49.54 -6.79
CA PRO A 537 18.22 -49.68 -8.24
C PRO A 537 17.00 -48.88 -8.74
N TYR A 538 15.89 -48.81 -8.02
CA TYR A 538 14.73 -48.02 -8.43
C TYR A 538 14.97 -46.51 -8.29
N THR A 539 15.69 -46.08 -7.29
CA THR A 539 16.12 -44.67 -7.16
C THR A 539 17.06 -44.30 -8.32
N ALA A 540 18.00 -45.18 -8.65
CA ALA A 540 18.89 -44.97 -9.78
C ALA A 540 18.12 -44.90 -11.12
N GLU A 541 17.10 -45.75 -11.31
CA GLU A 541 16.24 -45.72 -12.51
C GLU A 541 15.55 -44.35 -12.68
N ILE A 542 15.00 -43.78 -11.59
CA ILE A 542 14.42 -42.42 -11.58
C ILE A 542 15.46 -41.40 -12.06
N TYR A 543 16.68 -41.44 -11.54
CA TYR A 543 17.74 -40.49 -11.84
C TYR A 543 18.31 -40.65 -13.25
N PHE A 544 18.36 -41.86 -13.80
CA PHE A 544 18.68 -42.07 -15.20
C PHE A 544 17.64 -41.46 -16.11
N GLU A 545 16.33 -41.56 -15.77
CA GLU A 545 15.26 -40.94 -16.54
C GLU A 545 15.37 -39.43 -16.55
N ILE A 546 15.60 -38.79 -15.39
CA ILE A 546 15.83 -37.33 -15.29
C ILE A 546 17.05 -36.90 -16.12
N SER A 547 18.14 -37.69 -16.04
CA SER A 547 19.33 -37.45 -16.87
C SER A 547 19.05 -37.49 -18.37
N ASP A 548 18.29 -38.50 -18.82
CA ASP A 548 17.93 -38.64 -20.23
C ASP A 548 16.98 -37.51 -20.69
N ASN A 549 16.07 -37.07 -19.86
CA ASN A 549 15.20 -35.93 -20.13
C ASN A 549 16.01 -34.64 -20.34
N TYR A 550 16.93 -34.32 -19.46
CA TYR A 550 17.83 -33.15 -19.60
C TYR A 550 18.75 -33.29 -20.85
N LYS A 551 19.16 -34.49 -21.20
CA LYS A 551 19.92 -34.73 -22.43
C LYS A 551 19.09 -34.46 -23.70
N CYS A 552 17.82 -34.82 -23.66
CA CYS A 552 16.89 -34.54 -24.77
C CYS A 552 16.61 -33.04 -24.87
N GLU A 553 16.36 -32.38 -23.76
CA GLU A 553 16.14 -30.93 -23.68
C GLU A 553 17.36 -30.15 -24.19
N SER A 554 18.58 -30.50 -23.75
CA SER A 554 19.82 -29.89 -24.25
C SER A 554 19.96 -29.98 -25.77
N LYS A 555 19.63 -31.15 -26.37
CA LYS A 555 19.67 -31.33 -27.83
C LYS A 555 18.64 -30.44 -28.52
N TYR A 556 17.45 -30.34 -27.96
CA TYR A 556 16.38 -29.51 -28.49
C TYR A 556 16.74 -28.03 -28.48
N GLU A 557 17.22 -27.51 -27.34
CA GLU A 557 17.65 -26.11 -27.21
C GLU A 557 18.82 -25.77 -28.15
N ARG A 558 19.79 -26.66 -28.28
CA ARG A 558 20.90 -26.48 -29.22
C ARG A 558 20.40 -26.35 -30.65
N LYS A 559 19.48 -27.22 -31.05
CA LYS A 559 18.89 -27.17 -32.39
C LYS A 559 18.11 -25.86 -32.60
N CYS A 560 17.31 -25.43 -31.64
CA CYS A 560 16.61 -24.14 -31.72
C CYS A 560 17.59 -22.96 -31.86
N ALA A 561 18.70 -22.97 -31.13
CA ALA A 561 19.73 -21.93 -31.24
C ALA A 561 20.48 -21.96 -32.59
N GLU A 562 20.61 -23.12 -33.24
CA GLU A 562 21.18 -23.27 -34.57
C GLU A 562 20.20 -22.82 -35.68
N ASP A 563 18.89 -23.01 -35.49
CA ASP A 563 17.85 -22.63 -36.44
C ASP A 563 17.49 -21.12 -36.39
N GLU A 564 17.86 -20.38 -35.32
CA GLU A 564 17.70 -18.93 -35.20
C GLU A 564 18.80 -18.09 -35.86
N TRP A 565 19.82 -18.73 -36.48
CA TRP A 565 20.88 -18.12 -37.28
C TRP A 565 20.72 -18.49 -38.75
#